data_5a585be813e6fad744cb1eea0b3bf3a2
#
_entry.id   5a585be813e6fad744cb1eea0b3bf3a2
#
_cell.length_a   1.000
_cell.length_b   1.000
_cell.length_c   1.000
_cell.angle_alpha   90.00
_cell.angle_beta   90.00
_cell.angle_gamma   90.00
#
_symmetry.space_group_name_H-M   'P 1'
#
loop_
_entity.id
_entity.type
_entity.pdbx_description
1 polymer ?
#
loop_
_entity_poly.entity_id
_entity_poly.type
_entity_poly.pdbx_seq_one_letter_code
_entity_poly.pdbx_strand_id
1 'polypeptide(L)'
;MPQTLKKQALTLTIANGFTRGLGFLFRLMTARLMGAEAIGVMELSASAAMLALTPATAGLPTAMSRMTARPNADQSAVLRAGLSLNRRIALVMMPLLFLLAPGMAWLLSDFRTLPAILISIPAVFLLGCCAVYSGWFYGRGDMLTPAQCECSEQIVRFVGSLVLLLIFTRSPLSVRAALPGFAGILAGICVWMMFRRRAPLPPGVPSADLRHELLALSAPTAVSRLCQTCLRMLTAVLLPLCLRQSGLTASAATAQFGLLSGMAMPLIMAPGIVTSAMCMVAAPAVSRQESNRVRLKRTMRQLLLMAGLIGCLSSCLLFLFAQPISMLLYGEPALTGVLMALSPLSMLFAIQQVQFGLVTGLGVQRRAMSGTIVSSALTLVVMSALCPMPSVRIFGAVLAMLAGSLVRVIWNAAVLQSAKRAA
;
A
#
# COMPACT_ATOMS: atom_id res chain seq x y z
N MET A 1 -17.71 26.10 -7.26
CA MET A 1 -17.78 24.68 -7.60
C MET A 1 -19.24 24.28 -7.77
N PRO A 2 -19.63 23.66 -8.88
CA PRO A 2 -21.01 23.17 -9.08
C PRO A 2 -21.38 22.23 -7.92
N GLN A 3 -22.63 22.26 -7.47
CA GLN A 3 -23.13 21.44 -6.35
C GLN A 3 -22.88 19.94 -6.56
N THR A 4 -22.86 19.48 -7.80
CA THR A 4 -22.54 18.09 -8.19
C THR A 4 -21.11 17.66 -7.82
N LEU A 5 -20.11 18.52 -8.02
CA LEU A 5 -18.71 18.25 -7.66
C LEU A 5 -18.48 18.15 -6.14
N LYS A 6 -19.17 18.98 -5.35
CA LYS A 6 -19.10 18.90 -3.88
C LYS A 6 -19.70 17.59 -3.37
N LYS A 7 -20.86 17.19 -3.92
CA LYS A 7 -21.55 15.95 -3.57
C LYS A 7 -20.70 14.73 -3.93
N GLN A 8 -20.10 14.70 -5.11
CA GLN A 8 -19.20 13.61 -5.54
C GLN A 8 -17.93 13.51 -4.66
N ALA A 9 -17.31 14.65 -4.34
CA ALA A 9 -16.15 14.67 -3.45
C ALA A 9 -16.47 14.17 -2.03
N LEU A 10 -17.62 14.54 -1.48
CA LEU A 10 -18.08 14.04 -0.17
C LEU A 10 -18.31 12.54 -0.20
N THR A 11 -19.02 12.04 -1.22
CA THR A 11 -19.29 10.60 -1.37
C THR A 11 -18.00 9.80 -1.51
N LEU A 12 -17.03 10.31 -2.29
CA LEU A 12 -15.71 9.67 -2.43
C LEU A 12 -14.95 9.66 -1.10
N THR A 13 -15.03 10.73 -0.33
CA THR A 13 -14.38 10.81 1.00
C THR A 13 -14.98 9.79 1.97
N ILE A 14 -16.30 9.65 1.98
CA ILE A 14 -17.01 8.66 2.82
C ILE A 14 -16.65 7.24 2.37
N ALA A 15 -16.67 6.96 1.06
CA ALA A 15 -16.30 5.67 0.51
C ALA A 15 -14.85 5.29 0.86
N ASN A 16 -13.91 6.23 0.71
CA ASN A 16 -12.51 6.02 1.09
C ASN A 16 -12.33 5.79 2.61
N GLY A 17 -13.10 6.48 3.44
CA GLY A 17 -13.13 6.23 4.89
C GLY A 17 -13.63 4.83 5.21
N PHE A 18 -14.73 4.41 4.59
CA PHE A 18 -15.32 3.08 4.74
C PHE A 18 -14.35 1.98 4.30
N THR A 19 -13.76 2.07 3.10
CA THR A 19 -12.83 1.06 2.57
C THR A 19 -11.58 0.93 3.45
N ARG A 20 -11.04 2.03 3.96
CA ARG A 20 -9.90 2.02 4.89
C ARG A 20 -10.26 1.41 6.25
N GLY A 21 -11.42 1.77 6.80
CA GLY A 21 -11.93 1.19 8.04
C GLY A 21 -12.14 -0.31 7.92
N LEU A 22 -12.80 -0.76 6.85
CA LEU A 22 -13.03 -2.18 6.60
C LEU A 22 -11.73 -2.93 6.31
N GLY A 23 -10.78 -2.32 5.60
CA GLY A 23 -9.44 -2.87 5.38
C GLY A 23 -8.64 -3.02 6.68
N PHE A 24 -8.79 -2.10 7.63
CA PHE A 24 -8.22 -2.23 8.97
C PHE A 24 -8.85 -3.38 9.75
N LEU A 25 -10.20 -3.46 9.77
CA LEU A 25 -10.93 -4.57 10.40
C LEU A 25 -10.57 -5.92 9.80
N PHE A 26 -10.40 -5.98 8.47
CA PHE A 26 -9.92 -7.19 7.78
C PHE A 26 -8.55 -7.65 8.32
N ARG A 27 -7.58 -6.74 8.43
CA ARG A 27 -6.25 -7.06 8.98
C ARG A 27 -6.32 -7.52 10.43
N LEU A 28 -7.13 -6.85 11.23
CA LEU A 28 -7.34 -7.21 12.62
C LEU A 28 -7.93 -8.61 12.78
N MET A 29 -9.02 -8.89 12.04
CA MET A 29 -9.69 -10.19 12.04
C MET A 29 -8.75 -11.31 11.58
N THR A 30 -8.07 -11.12 10.45
CA THR A 30 -7.16 -12.13 9.91
C THR A 30 -6.02 -12.41 10.87
N ALA A 31 -5.44 -11.38 11.48
CA ALA A 31 -4.36 -11.52 12.44
C ALA A 31 -4.81 -12.28 13.71
N ARG A 32 -6.00 -11.97 14.22
CA ARG A 32 -6.55 -12.66 15.40
C ARG A 32 -6.87 -14.13 15.14
N LEU A 33 -7.41 -14.46 13.95
CA LEU A 33 -7.78 -15.84 13.59
C LEU A 33 -6.58 -16.70 13.20
N MET A 34 -5.56 -16.10 12.61
CA MET A 34 -4.42 -16.83 12.04
C MET A 34 -3.24 -16.92 13.01
N GLY A 35 -3.06 -15.93 13.89
CA GLY A 35 -1.89 -15.78 14.74
C GLY A 35 -0.68 -15.18 14.03
N ALA A 36 0.37 -14.83 14.79
CA ALA A 36 1.52 -14.09 14.32
C ALA A 36 2.29 -14.81 13.19
N GLU A 37 2.48 -16.12 13.31
CA GLU A 37 3.25 -16.89 12.32
C GLU A 37 2.56 -16.97 10.96
N ALA A 38 1.26 -17.30 10.93
CA ALA A 38 0.52 -17.41 9.67
C ALA A 38 0.35 -16.03 8.99
N ILE A 39 0.18 -14.96 9.76
CA ILE A 39 0.22 -13.59 9.26
C ILE A 39 1.61 -13.27 8.69
N GLY A 40 2.69 -13.73 9.33
CA GLY A 40 4.05 -13.57 8.80
C GLY A 40 4.20 -14.20 7.42
N VAL A 41 3.78 -15.46 7.26
CA VAL A 41 3.79 -16.15 5.96
C VAL A 41 2.93 -15.40 4.93
N MET A 42 1.75 -14.93 5.30
CA MET A 42 0.86 -14.15 4.43
C MET A 42 1.53 -12.85 3.95
N GLU A 43 2.12 -12.06 4.84
CA GLU A 43 2.77 -10.78 4.51
C GLU A 43 4.04 -10.98 3.67
N LEU A 44 4.83 -12.03 3.94
CA LEU A 44 5.97 -12.41 3.11
C LEU A 44 5.52 -12.75 1.69
N SER A 45 4.50 -13.59 1.56
CA SER A 45 3.93 -13.98 0.26
C SER A 45 3.36 -12.79 -0.50
N ALA A 46 2.66 -11.88 0.19
CA ALA A 46 2.12 -10.66 -0.39
C ALA A 46 3.24 -9.75 -0.91
N SER A 47 4.37 -9.67 -0.20
CA SER A 47 5.53 -8.88 -0.63
C SER A 47 6.12 -9.39 -1.95
N ALA A 48 6.19 -10.72 -2.13
CA ALA A 48 6.63 -11.35 -3.37
C ALA A 48 5.62 -11.12 -4.51
N ALA A 49 4.33 -11.36 -4.26
CA ALA A 49 3.28 -11.18 -5.25
C ALA A 49 3.18 -9.73 -5.76
N MET A 50 3.44 -8.74 -4.90
CA MET A 50 3.40 -7.33 -5.28
C MET A 50 4.43 -6.95 -6.35
N LEU A 51 5.54 -7.67 -6.49
CA LEU A 51 6.50 -7.42 -7.59
C LEU A 51 5.85 -7.64 -8.96
N ALA A 52 5.06 -8.71 -9.12
CA ALA A 52 4.36 -8.99 -10.37
C ALA A 52 3.07 -8.16 -10.55
N LEU A 53 2.40 -7.79 -9.46
CA LEU A 53 1.19 -6.97 -9.47
C LEU A 53 1.46 -5.49 -9.80
N THR A 54 2.60 -4.95 -9.37
CA THR A 54 2.91 -3.52 -9.49
C THR A 54 2.92 -3.04 -10.95
N PRO A 55 3.52 -3.70 -11.95
CA PRO A 55 3.48 -3.25 -13.34
C PRO A 55 2.05 -3.16 -13.93
N ALA A 56 1.16 -4.06 -13.50
CA ALA A 56 -0.23 -4.09 -13.98
C ALA A 56 -1.14 -3.05 -13.31
N THR A 57 -0.80 -2.62 -12.09
CA THR A 57 -1.74 -1.81 -11.27
C THR A 57 -1.27 -0.37 -11.03
N ALA A 58 0.04 -0.10 -11.04
CA ALA A 58 0.55 1.16 -10.50
C ALA A 58 0.42 2.37 -11.44
N GLY A 59 0.60 2.21 -12.75
CA GLY A 59 0.61 3.32 -13.71
C GLY A 59 -0.64 3.39 -14.58
N LEU A 60 -1.29 2.26 -14.83
CA LEU A 60 -2.42 2.15 -15.73
C LEU A 60 -3.61 3.05 -15.36
N PRO A 61 -4.08 3.15 -14.09
CA PRO A 61 -5.23 3.99 -13.76
C PRO A 61 -5.03 5.46 -14.12
N THR A 62 -3.84 6.00 -13.84
CA THR A 62 -3.50 7.40 -14.12
C THR A 62 -3.38 7.67 -15.61
N ALA A 63 -2.73 6.78 -16.37
CA ALA A 63 -2.61 6.88 -17.83
C ALA A 63 -3.98 6.79 -18.50
N MET A 64 -4.79 5.81 -18.09
CA MET A 64 -6.17 5.63 -18.58
C MET A 64 -7.03 6.88 -18.31
N SER A 65 -7.01 7.40 -17.07
CA SER A 65 -7.77 8.59 -16.72
C SER A 65 -7.38 9.81 -17.57
N ARG A 66 -6.07 10.02 -17.79
CA ARG A 66 -5.58 11.13 -18.61
C ARG A 66 -5.97 11.01 -20.09
N MET A 67 -5.86 9.80 -20.67
CA MET A 67 -6.20 9.60 -22.08
C MET A 67 -7.71 9.65 -22.32
N THR A 68 -8.51 9.09 -21.41
CA THR A 68 -9.98 9.11 -21.52
C THR A 68 -10.55 10.52 -21.36
N ALA A 69 -9.90 11.38 -20.57
CA ALA A 69 -10.33 12.75 -20.32
C ALA A 69 -9.98 13.74 -21.44
N ARG A 70 -9.24 13.33 -22.49
CA ARG A 70 -8.88 14.22 -23.60
C ARG A 70 -10.11 14.63 -24.41
N PRO A 71 -10.17 15.89 -24.88
CA PRO A 71 -11.18 16.30 -25.85
C PRO A 71 -11.11 15.41 -27.09
N ASN A 72 -12.25 14.95 -27.58
CA ASN A 72 -12.40 14.10 -28.79
C ASN A 72 -11.73 12.71 -28.70
N ALA A 73 -11.41 12.20 -27.50
CA ALA A 73 -10.91 10.84 -27.35
C ALA A 73 -12.00 9.81 -27.65
N ASP A 74 -11.70 8.83 -28.50
CA ASP A 74 -12.53 7.62 -28.59
C ASP A 74 -12.35 6.79 -27.32
N GLN A 75 -13.23 7.03 -26.35
CA GLN A 75 -13.20 6.39 -25.04
C GLN A 75 -13.27 4.86 -25.14
N SER A 76 -13.94 4.34 -26.18
CA SER A 76 -14.05 2.92 -26.45
C SER A 76 -12.71 2.35 -26.95
N ALA A 77 -12.03 3.05 -27.85
CA ALA A 77 -10.70 2.65 -28.30
C ALA A 77 -9.66 2.70 -27.18
N VAL A 78 -9.72 3.71 -26.32
CA VAL A 78 -8.84 3.81 -25.12
C VAL A 78 -9.08 2.63 -24.19
N LEU A 79 -10.33 2.25 -23.90
CA LEU A 79 -10.64 1.10 -23.06
C LEU A 79 -10.10 -0.21 -23.66
N ARG A 80 -10.32 -0.44 -24.98
CA ARG A 80 -9.76 -1.61 -25.68
C ARG A 80 -8.24 -1.66 -25.59
N ALA A 81 -7.58 -0.53 -25.84
CA ALA A 81 -6.12 -0.43 -25.77
C ALA A 81 -5.60 -0.74 -24.37
N GLY A 82 -6.24 -0.20 -23.31
CA GLY A 82 -5.88 -0.45 -21.91
C GLY A 82 -6.03 -1.92 -21.51
N LEU A 83 -7.16 -2.56 -21.83
CA LEU A 83 -7.37 -3.98 -21.55
C LEU A 83 -6.42 -4.87 -22.35
N SER A 84 -6.11 -4.51 -23.60
CA SER A 84 -5.12 -5.22 -24.42
C SER A 84 -3.71 -5.09 -23.85
N LEU A 85 -3.33 -3.91 -23.36
CA LEU A 85 -2.05 -3.68 -22.70
C LEU A 85 -1.96 -4.50 -21.41
N ASN A 86 -2.98 -4.47 -20.55
CA ASN A 86 -3.04 -5.28 -19.34
C ASN A 86 -2.92 -6.77 -19.65
N ARG A 87 -3.62 -7.28 -20.68
CA ARG A 87 -3.49 -8.68 -21.12
C ARG A 87 -2.05 -9.04 -21.48
N ARG A 88 -1.32 -8.16 -22.19
CA ARG A 88 0.09 -8.40 -22.53
C ARG A 88 0.99 -8.39 -21.31
N ILE A 89 0.78 -7.44 -20.39
CA ILE A 89 1.52 -7.41 -19.11
C ILE A 89 1.26 -8.70 -18.32
N ALA A 90 0.02 -9.14 -18.22
CA ALA A 90 -0.35 -10.36 -17.51
C ALA A 90 0.24 -11.61 -18.16
N LEU A 91 0.24 -11.71 -19.50
CA LEU A 91 0.85 -12.83 -20.24
C LEU A 91 2.36 -12.96 -19.99
N VAL A 92 3.05 -11.88 -19.62
CA VAL A 92 4.47 -11.92 -19.24
C VAL A 92 4.63 -12.16 -17.73
N MET A 93 3.88 -11.40 -16.91
CA MET A 93 4.06 -11.40 -15.46
C MET A 93 3.54 -12.66 -14.78
N MET A 94 2.47 -13.28 -15.27
CA MET A 94 1.91 -14.49 -14.68
C MET A 94 2.87 -15.71 -14.81
N PRO A 95 3.37 -16.05 -16.02
CA PRO A 95 4.37 -17.11 -16.18
C PRO A 95 5.68 -16.79 -15.43
N LEU A 96 6.10 -15.52 -15.45
CA LEU A 96 7.30 -15.10 -14.74
C LEU A 96 7.15 -15.32 -13.23
N LEU A 97 6.00 -14.94 -12.64
CA LEU A 97 5.72 -15.16 -11.22
C LEU A 97 5.65 -16.65 -10.91
N PHE A 98 5.01 -17.46 -11.78
CA PHE A 98 4.94 -18.92 -11.62
C PHE A 98 6.34 -19.55 -11.61
N LEU A 99 7.19 -19.18 -12.57
CA LEU A 99 8.55 -19.71 -12.69
C LEU A 99 9.44 -19.28 -11.53
N LEU A 100 9.31 -18.01 -11.08
CA LEU A 100 10.12 -17.46 -10.00
C LEU A 100 9.57 -17.80 -8.61
N ALA A 101 8.33 -18.28 -8.47
CA ALA A 101 7.70 -18.52 -7.17
C ALA A 101 8.53 -19.43 -6.24
N PRO A 102 9.13 -20.57 -6.70
CA PRO A 102 9.99 -21.38 -5.83
C PRO A 102 11.25 -20.64 -5.38
N GLY A 103 11.87 -19.89 -6.29
CA GLY A 103 13.05 -19.05 -5.98
C GLY A 103 12.72 -17.92 -5.00
N MET A 104 11.53 -17.31 -5.12
CA MET A 104 11.06 -16.30 -4.17
C MET A 104 10.79 -16.92 -2.79
N ALA A 105 10.18 -18.10 -2.72
CA ALA A 105 9.97 -18.81 -1.46
C ALA A 105 11.30 -19.18 -0.79
N TRP A 106 12.29 -19.61 -1.57
CA TRP A 106 13.65 -19.83 -1.09
C TRP A 106 14.31 -18.57 -0.58
N LEU A 107 14.20 -17.47 -1.32
CA LEU A 107 14.76 -16.15 -0.93
C LEU A 107 14.12 -15.61 0.36
N LEU A 108 12.82 -15.85 0.55
CA LEU A 108 12.08 -15.51 1.79
C LEU A 108 12.43 -16.45 2.94
N SER A 109 13.25 -17.48 2.70
CA SER A 109 13.66 -18.50 3.66
C SER A 109 12.50 -19.28 4.31
N ASP A 110 11.33 -19.31 3.65
CA ASP A 110 10.13 -20.00 4.15
C ASP A 110 9.27 -20.55 2.99
N PHE A 111 9.40 -21.83 2.69
CA PHE A 111 8.64 -22.49 1.63
C PHE A 111 7.12 -22.53 1.85
N ARG A 112 6.65 -22.26 3.08
CA ARG A 112 5.21 -22.16 3.37
C ARG A 112 4.57 -20.95 2.69
N THR A 113 5.36 -20.02 2.15
CA THR A 113 4.90 -18.89 1.34
C THR A 113 4.46 -19.31 -0.08
N LEU A 114 4.97 -20.42 -0.60
CA LEU A 114 4.77 -20.86 -1.98
C LEU A 114 3.29 -20.99 -2.39
N PRO A 115 2.39 -21.65 -1.62
CA PRO A 115 0.98 -21.75 -1.99
C PRO A 115 0.31 -20.36 -2.13
N ALA A 116 0.61 -19.43 -1.24
CA ALA A 116 0.02 -18.08 -1.27
C ALA A 116 0.56 -17.26 -2.47
N ILE A 117 1.84 -17.42 -2.84
CA ILE A 117 2.41 -16.81 -4.05
C ILE A 117 1.72 -17.36 -5.29
N LEU A 118 1.57 -18.69 -5.41
CA LEU A 118 0.93 -19.33 -6.56
C LEU A 118 -0.54 -18.93 -6.71
N ILE A 119 -1.29 -18.87 -5.60
CA ILE A 119 -2.68 -18.42 -5.60
C ILE A 119 -2.79 -16.98 -6.09
N SER A 120 -1.78 -16.12 -5.86
CA SER A 120 -1.83 -14.72 -6.29
C SER A 120 -1.63 -14.49 -7.79
N ILE A 121 -1.24 -15.51 -8.57
CA ILE A 121 -0.97 -15.37 -10.01
C ILE A 121 -2.16 -14.81 -10.80
N PRO A 122 -3.39 -15.34 -10.68
CA PRO A 122 -4.55 -14.81 -11.40
C PRO A 122 -4.88 -13.35 -11.03
N ALA A 123 -4.48 -12.91 -9.83
CA ALA A 123 -4.69 -11.54 -9.38
C ALA A 123 -3.98 -10.51 -10.27
N VAL A 124 -2.85 -10.86 -10.92
CA VAL A 124 -2.13 -9.98 -11.84
C VAL A 124 -3.05 -9.52 -12.98
N PHE A 125 -3.75 -10.44 -13.61
CA PHE A 125 -4.70 -10.12 -14.68
C PHE A 125 -5.94 -9.40 -14.16
N LEU A 126 -6.57 -9.91 -13.11
CA LEU A 126 -7.83 -9.39 -12.58
C LEU A 126 -7.69 -7.97 -12.04
N LEU A 127 -6.71 -7.74 -11.16
CA LEU A 127 -6.48 -6.40 -10.59
C LEU A 127 -6.01 -5.40 -11.63
N GLY A 128 -5.25 -5.85 -12.63
CA GLY A 128 -4.90 -5.02 -13.78
C GLY A 128 -6.14 -4.61 -14.61
N CYS A 129 -7.10 -5.52 -14.84
CA CYS A 129 -8.38 -5.17 -15.47
C CYS A 129 -9.16 -4.15 -14.62
N CYS A 130 -9.26 -4.36 -13.30
CA CYS A 130 -9.92 -3.41 -12.40
C CYS A 130 -9.24 -2.03 -12.44
N ALA A 131 -7.90 -1.98 -12.49
CA ALA A 131 -7.12 -0.76 -12.59
C ALA A 131 -7.40 0.00 -13.89
N VAL A 132 -7.52 -0.70 -15.03
CA VAL A 132 -7.89 -0.11 -16.33
C VAL A 132 -9.28 0.48 -16.27
N TYR A 133 -10.28 -0.27 -15.80
CA TYR A 133 -11.66 0.22 -15.68
C TYR A 133 -11.77 1.40 -14.73
N SER A 134 -11.16 1.34 -13.54
CA SER A 134 -11.17 2.45 -12.57
C SER A 134 -10.61 3.73 -13.20
N GLY A 135 -9.46 3.63 -13.90
CA GLY A 135 -8.87 4.77 -14.61
C GLY A 135 -9.78 5.32 -15.71
N TRP A 136 -10.45 4.46 -16.46
CA TRP A 136 -11.37 4.85 -17.51
C TRP A 136 -12.61 5.58 -16.95
N PHE A 137 -13.22 5.09 -15.88
CA PHE A 137 -14.33 5.77 -15.21
C PHE A 137 -13.92 7.12 -14.61
N TYR A 138 -12.74 7.19 -13.97
CA TYR A 138 -12.20 8.47 -13.47
C TYR A 138 -11.98 9.48 -14.60
N GLY A 139 -11.50 9.05 -15.77
CA GLY A 139 -11.32 9.91 -16.93
C GLY A 139 -12.62 10.45 -17.50
N ARG A 140 -13.74 9.75 -17.33
CA ARG A 140 -15.10 10.20 -17.67
C ARG A 140 -15.74 11.10 -16.62
N GLY A 141 -15.06 11.34 -15.50
CA GLY A 141 -15.63 12.08 -14.38
C GLY A 141 -16.59 11.27 -13.50
N ASP A 142 -16.74 9.97 -13.77
CA ASP A 142 -17.52 9.06 -12.90
C ASP A 142 -16.62 8.52 -11.78
N MET A 143 -16.69 9.18 -10.64
CA MET A 143 -15.96 8.77 -9.43
C MET A 143 -16.75 7.77 -8.57
N LEU A 144 -18.07 7.67 -8.78
CA LEU A 144 -18.95 6.82 -7.96
C LEU A 144 -18.79 5.35 -8.29
N THR A 145 -18.70 5.01 -9.59
CA THR A 145 -18.57 3.61 -10.02
C THR A 145 -17.33 2.93 -9.45
N PRO A 146 -16.09 3.51 -9.56
CA PRO A 146 -14.93 2.93 -8.90
C PRO A 146 -15.07 2.84 -7.37
N ALA A 147 -15.61 3.88 -6.71
CA ALA A 147 -15.80 3.88 -5.27
C ALA A 147 -16.73 2.75 -4.79
N GLN A 148 -17.86 2.52 -5.50
CA GLN A 148 -18.75 1.41 -5.20
C GLN A 148 -18.07 0.05 -5.41
N CYS A 149 -17.29 -0.09 -6.48
CA CYS A 149 -16.53 -1.30 -6.76
C CYS A 149 -15.49 -1.58 -5.67
N GLU A 150 -14.75 -0.56 -5.22
CA GLU A 150 -13.78 -0.68 -4.12
C GLU A 150 -14.45 -1.06 -2.80
N CYS A 151 -15.61 -0.47 -2.48
CA CYS A 151 -16.39 -0.86 -1.29
C CYS A 151 -16.82 -2.33 -1.37
N SER A 152 -17.34 -2.75 -2.53
CA SER A 152 -17.76 -4.15 -2.76
C SER A 152 -16.58 -5.11 -2.67
N GLU A 153 -15.40 -4.74 -3.20
CA GLU A 153 -14.17 -5.51 -3.08
C GLU A 153 -13.82 -5.77 -1.61
N GLN A 154 -13.81 -4.71 -0.80
CA GLN A 154 -13.48 -4.85 0.61
C GLN A 154 -14.47 -5.71 1.38
N ILE A 155 -15.78 -5.59 1.10
CA ILE A 155 -16.82 -6.42 1.72
C ILE A 155 -16.62 -7.89 1.35
N VAL A 156 -16.48 -8.19 0.06
CA VAL A 156 -16.30 -9.58 -0.43
C VAL A 156 -15.01 -10.18 0.12
N ARG A 157 -13.92 -9.41 0.13
CA ARG A 157 -12.64 -9.85 0.70
C ARG A 157 -12.76 -10.13 2.20
N PHE A 158 -13.40 -9.23 2.96
CA PHE A 158 -13.57 -9.38 4.41
C PHE A 158 -14.42 -10.61 4.73
N VAL A 159 -15.64 -10.69 4.17
CA VAL A 159 -16.56 -11.79 4.41
C VAL A 159 -16.00 -13.11 3.88
N GLY A 160 -15.47 -13.12 2.67
CA GLY A 160 -14.84 -14.30 2.07
C GLY A 160 -13.67 -14.83 2.89
N SER A 161 -12.79 -13.95 3.37
CA SER A 161 -11.68 -14.36 4.24
C SER A 161 -12.17 -14.90 5.58
N LEU A 162 -13.18 -14.27 6.19
CA LEU A 162 -13.78 -14.73 7.45
C LEU A 162 -14.35 -16.14 7.29
N VAL A 163 -15.18 -16.34 6.28
CA VAL A 163 -15.82 -17.64 6.00
C VAL A 163 -14.77 -18.72 5.73
N LEU A 164 -13.80 -18.44 4.86
CA LEU A 164 -12.75 -19.39 4.54
C LEU A 164 -11.89 -19.74 5.75
N LEU A 165 -11.48 -18.78 6.56
CA LEU A 165 -10.69 -19.02 7.76
C LEU A 165 -11.46 -19.82 8.82
N LEU A 166 -12.77 -19.62 8.94
CA LEU A 166 -13.62 -20.41 9.86
C LEU A 166 -13.84 -21.84 9.38
N ILE A 167 -13.99 -22.06 8.07
CA ILE A 167 -14.14 -23.40 7.49
C ILE A 167 -12.82 -24.19 7.58
N PHE A 168 -11.70 -23.55 7.24
CA PHE A 168 -10.39 -24.17 7.15
C PHE A 168 -9.50 -23.97 8.39
N THR A 169 -10.10 -23.89 9.58
CA THR A 169 -9.34 -23.68 10.85
C THR A 169 -8.29 -24.73 11.12
N ARG A 170 -8.54 -25.98 10.74
CA ARG A 170 -7.66 -27.13 10.97
C ARG A 170 -6.64 -27.37 9.85
N SER A 171 -6.66 -26.55 8.78
CA SER A 171 -5.73 -26.70 7.67
C SER A 171 -4.30 -26.33 8.03
N PRO A 172 -3.30 -26.86 7.32
CA PRO A 172 -1.90 -26.46 7.48
C PRO A 172 -1.71 -24.95 7.40
N LEU A 173 -0.71 -24.45 8.11
CA LEU A 173 -0.43 -23.01 8.21
C LEU A 173 -0.23 -22.35 6.83
N SER A 174 0.44 -23.02 5.89
CA SER A 174 0.64 -22.55 4.53
C SER A 174 -0.67 -22.33 3.77
N VAL A 175 -1.65 -23.23 3.96
CA VAL A 175 -2.99 -23.09 3.37
C VAL A 175 -3.73 -21.93 4.01
N ARG A 176 -3.75 -21.85 5.35
CA ARG A 176 -4.40 -20.74 6.08
C ARG A 176 -3.86 -19.38 5.66
N ALA A 177 -2.53 -19.27 5.48
CA ALA A 177 -1.89 -18.04 5.02
C ALA A 177 -2.29 -17.64 3.57
N ALA A 178 -2.70 -18.59 2.73
CA ALA A 178 -3.12 -18.36 1.36
C ALA A 178 -4.61 -17.99 1.21
N LEU A 179 -5.48 -18.35 2.18
CA LEU A 179 -6.92 -18.11 2.11
C LEU A 179 -7.32 -16.64 1.93
N PRO A 180 -6.71 -15.66 2.62
CA PRO A 180 -7.04 -14.24 2.39
C PRO A 180 -6.67 -13.76 0.99
N GLY A 181 -5.61 -14.32 0.39
CA GLY A 181 -5.25 -14.09 -1.00
C GLY A 181 -6.30 -14.64 -1.96
N PHE A 182 -6.80 -15.83 -1.71
CA PHE A 182 -7.86 -16.45 -2.50
C PHE A 182 -9.18 -15.64 -2.40
N ALA A 183 -9.57 -15.20 -1.19
CA ALA A 183 -10.71 -14.31 -1.02
C ALA A 183 -10.53 -12.99 -1.79
N GLY A 184 -9.31 -12.47 -1.87
CA GLY A 184 -8.96 -11.29 -2.69
C GLY A 184 -9.18 -11.52 -4.18
N ILE A 185 -8.92 -12.74 -4.69
CA ILE A 185 -9.20 -13.10 -6.09
C ILE A 185 -10.71 -13.14 -6.33
N LEU A 186 -11.48 -13.76 -5.44
CA LEU A 186 -12.94 -13.78 -5.54
C LEU A 186 -13.52 -12.37 -5.54
N ALA A 187 -13.00 -11.49 -4.68
CA ALA A 187 -13.36 -10.07 -4.68
C ALA A 187 -13.00 -9.38 -6.00
N GLY A 188 -11.81 -9.63 -6.53
CA GLY A 188 -11.38 -9.12 -7.84
C GLY A 188 -12.28 -9.57 -9.00
N ILE A 189 -12.71 -10.85 -9.00
CA ILE A 189 -13.67 -11.36 -9.99
C ILE A 189 -15.01 -10.63 -9.88
N CYS A 190 -15.53 -10.46 -8.66
CA CYS A 190 -16.77 -9.75 -8.41
C CYS A 190 -16.70 -8.31 -8.96
N VAL A 191 -15.65 -7.57 -8.62
CA VAL A 191 -15.42 -6.19 -9.09
C VAL A 191 -15.26 -6.13 -10.61
N TRP A 192 -14.50 -7.03 -11.19
CA TRP A 192 -14.35 -7.10 -12.64
C TRP A 192 -15.68 -7.34 -13.36
N MET A 193 -16.55 -8.23 -12.81
CA MET A 193 -17.88 -8.44 -13.34
C MET A 193 -18.77 -7.19 -13.20
N MET A 194 -18.68 -6.46 -12.08
CA MET A 194 -19.41 -5.20 -11.87
C MET A 194 -18.99 -4.14 -12.90
N PHE A 195 -17.69 -3.98 -13.16
CA PHE A 195 -17.19 -3.08 -14.19
C PHE A 195 -17.67 -3.49 -15.58
N ARG A 196 -17.57 -4.77 -15.94
CA ARG A 196 -18.02 -5.27 -17.24
C ARG A 196 -19.52 -5.09 -17.49
N ARG A 197 -20.35 -5.20 -16.47
CA ARG A 197 -21.79 -4.93 -16.60
C ARG A 197 -22.09 -3.45 -16.89
N ARG A 198 -21.29 -2.53 -16.31
CA ARG A 198 -21.47 -1.07 -16.51
C ARG A 198 -20.79 -0.53 -17.75
N ALA A 199 -19.73 -1.16 -18.18
CA ALA A 199 -18.98 -0.84 -19.39
C ALA A 199 -18.63 -2.13 -20.14
N PRO A 200 -19.53 -2.66 -20.98
CA PRO A 200 -19.26 -3.82 -21.82
C PRO A 200 -18.05 -3.59 -22.70
N LEU A 201 -17.32 -4.66 -23.00
CA LEU A 201 -16.15 -4.55 -23.88
C LEU A 201 -16.59 -4.09 -25.26
N PRO A 202 -16.13 -2.92 -25.76
CA PRO A 202 -16.55 -2.43 -27.05
C PRO A 202 -15.96 -3.32 -28.17
N PRO A 203 -16.70 -3.56 -29.27
CA PRO A 203 -16.20 -4.31 -30.40
C PRO A 203 -15.06 -3.57 -31.13
N GLY A 204 -14.20 -4.31 -31.79
CA GLY A 204 -13.11 -3.77 -32.61
C GLY A 204 -11.71 -4.18 -32.15
N VAL A 205 -10.73 -3.87 -33.01
CA VAL A 205 -9.32 -4.20 -32.80
C VAL A 205 -8.63 -3.11 -31.96
N PRO A 206 -7.81 -3.48 -30.96
CA PRO A 206 -7.07 -2.50 -30.15
C PRO A 206 -6.00 -1.79 -30.99
N SER A 207 -6.00 -0.45 -31.00
CA SER A 207 -4.97 0.34 -31.68
C SER A 207 -3.58 0.11 -31.06
N ALA A 208 -2.58 -0.07 -31.91
CA ALA A 208 -1.20 -0.23 -31.50
C ALA A 208 -0.64 1.10 -30.95
N ASP A 209 -0.97 2.21 -31.58
CA ASP A 209 -0.50 3.55 -31.22
C ASP A 209 -1.01 3.96 -29.84
N LEU A 210 -2.33 3.75 -29.59
CA LEU A 210 -2.91 4.03 -28.27
C LEU A 210 -2.29 3.17 -27.15
N ARG A 211 -1.96 1.90 -27.45
CA ARG A 211 -1.26 1.05 -26.47
C ARG A 211 0.14 1.57 -26.16
N HIS A 212 0.89 1.95 -27.19
CA HIS A 212 2.23 2.50 -27.04
C HIS A 212 2.20 3.80 -26.22
N GLU A 213 1.25 4.68 -26.51
CA GLU A 213 1.06 5.92 -25.77
C GLU A 213 0.67 5.65 -24.31
N LEU A 214 -0.26 4.71 -24.03
CA LEU A 214 -0.61 4.28 -22.68
C LEU A 214 0.61 3.73 -21.91
N LEU A 215 1.42 2.93 -22.56
CA LEU A 215 2.64 2.39 -21.97
C LEU A 215 3.62 3.52 -21.64
N ALA A 216 3.86 4.45 -22.54
CA ALA A 216 4.75 5.59 -22.33
C ALA A 216 4.28 6.47 -21.15
N LEU A 217 2.97 6.68 -21.00
CA LEU A 217 2.39 7.46 -19.90
C LEU A 217 2.40 6.72 -18.57
N SER A 218 2.22 5.39 -18.58
CA SER A 218 2.16 4.58 -17.36
C SER A 218 3.54 4.17 -16.84
N ALA A 219 4.52 3.97 -17.70
CA ALA A 219 5.84 3.43 -17.37
C ALA A 219 6.58 4.22 -16.27
N PRO A 220 6.67 5.58 -16.30
CA PRO A 220 7.39 6.31 -15.26
C PRO A 220 6.81 6.07 -13.86
N THR A 221 5.47 6.03 -13.75
CA THR A 221 4.79 5.76 -12.48
C THR A 221 4.97 4.31 -12.05
N ALA A 222 4.88 3.37 -12.99
CA ALA A 222 5.08 1.95 -12.73
C ALA A 222 6.50 1.66 -12.25
N VAL A 223 7.53 2.23 -12.89
CA VAL A 223 8.94 2.08 -12.49
C VAL A 223 9.17 2.65 -11.09
N SER A 224 8.67 3.85 -10.81
CA SER A 224 8.79 4.45 -9.47
C SER A 224 8.16 3.59 -8.38
N ARG A 225 6.99 3.02 -8.64
CA ARG A 225 6.31 2.11 -7.72
C ARG A 225 7.02 0.77 -7.59
N LEU A 226 7.55 0.25 -8.69
CA LEU A 226 8.32 -1.00 -8.69
C LEU A 226 9.57 -0.87 -7.82
N CYS A 227 10.31 0.24 -7.91
CA CYS A 227 11.45 0.51 -7.02
C CYS A 227 11.03 0.48 -5.54
N GLN A 228 9.91 1.10 -5.18
CA GLN A 228 9.39 1.05 -3.81
C GLN A 228 9.00 -0.37 -3.39
N THR A 229 8.40 -1.15 -4.30
CA THR A 229 8.03 -2.55 -4.05
C THR A 229 9.27 -3.43 -3.86
N CYS A 230 10.33 -3.22 -4.65
CA CYS A 230 11.62 -3.89 -4.47
C CYS A 230 12.22 -3.60 -3.09
N LEU A 231 12.19 -2.35 -2.64
CA LEU A 231 12.69 -1.99 -1.29
C LEU A 231 11.89 -2.68 -0.18
N ARG A 232 10.57 -2.77 -0.33
CA ARG A 232 9.71 -3.52 0.61
C ARG A 232 10.03 -5.03 0.60
N MET A 233 10.22 -5.60 -0.59
CA MET A 233 10.61 -7.00 -0.72
C MET A 233 11.97 -7.27 -0.07
N LEU A 234 12.96 -6.38 -0.25
CA LEU A 234 14.24 -6.49 0.44
C LEU A 234 14.09 -6.47 1.96
N THR A 235 13.22 -5.62 2.50
CA THR A 235 12.91 -5.63 3.94
C THR A 235 12.29 -6.96 4.38
N ALA A 236 11.35 -7.50 3.58
CA ALA A 236 10.69 -8.77 3.86
C ALA A 236 11.65 -9.97 3.79
N VAL A 237 12.69 -9.90 2.95
CA VAL A 237 13.75 -10.92 2.87
C VAL A 237 14.75 -10.78 4.02
N LEU A 238 15.27 -9.56 4.22
CA LEU A 238 16.36 -9.34 5.17
C LEU A 238 15.94 -9.52 6.62
N LEU A 239 14.74 -9.11 7.00
CA LEU A 239 14.33 -9.17 8.41
C LEU A 239 14.27 -10.60 8.94
N PRO A 240 13.57 -11.58 8.32
CA PRO A 240 13.61 -12.95 8.79
C PRO A 240 15.02 -13.58 8.71
N LEU A 241 15.81 -13.25 7.68
CA LEU A 241 17.20 -13.74 7.58
C LEU A 241 18.06 -13.27 8.75
N CYS A 242 18.04 -11.97 9.07
CA CYS A 242 18.79 -11.41 10.18
C CYS A 242 18.32 -11.96 11.53
N LEU A 243 17.01 -12.18 11.71
CA LEU A 243 16.46 -12.80 12.91
C LEU A 243 16.89 -14.27 13.06
N ARG A 244 17.04 -15.01 11.96
CA ARG A 244 17.60 -16.38 11.99
C ARG A 244 19.09 -16.37 12.35
N GLN A 245 19.85 -15.40 11.88
CA GLN A 245 21.26 -15.23 12.27
C GLN A 245 21.41 -14.94 13.78
N SER A 246 20.40 -14.32 14.43
CA SER A 246 20.39 -14.14 15.88
C SER A 246 20.07 -15.41 16.69
N GLY A 247 19.96 -16.58 16.02
CA GLY A 247 19.69 -17.88 16.65
C GLY A 247 18.21 -18.26 16.72
N LEU A 248 17.30 -17.53 16.06
CA LEU A 248 15.88 -17.92 16.01
C LEU A 248 15.63 -19.01 14.95
N THR A 249 14.65 -19.87 15.24
CA THR A 249 14.12 -20.81 14.25
C THR A 249 13.41 -20.07 13.12
N ALA A 250 13.26 -20.70 11.94
CA ALA A 250 12.54 -20.11 10.81
C ALA A 250 11.10 -19.72 11.18
N SER A 251 10.40 -20.57 11.94
CA SER A 251 9.05 -20.31 12.45
C SER A 251 9.00 -19.08 13.35
N ALA A 252 9.89 -18.98 14.34
CA ALA A 252 9.97 -17.84 15.26
C ALA A 252 10.35 -16.54 14.54
N ALA A 253 11.25 -16.58 13.57
CA ALA A 253 11.61 -15.40 12.75
C ALA A 253 10.44 -14.92 11.91
N THR A 254 9.70 -15.84 11.27
CA THR A 254 8.48 -15.51 10.50
C THR A 254 7.38 -14.97 11.42
N ALA A 255 7.21 -15.53 12.63
CA ALA A 255 6.25 -15.02 13.61
C ALA A 255 6.60 -13.58 14.06
N GLN A 256 7.87 -13.29 14.33
CA GLN A 256 8.31 -11.92 14.65
C GLN A 256 8.10 -10.95 13.51
N PHE A 257 8.33 -11.38 12.26
CA PHE A 257 7.99 -10.59 11.08
C PHE A 257 6.48 -10.32 11.00
N GLY A 258 5.65 -11.31 11.30
CA GLY A 258 4.19 -11.19 11.37
C GLY A 258 3.72 -10.21 12.44
N LEU A 259 4.31 -10.28 13.65
CA LEU A 259 4.05 -9.30 14.72
C LEU A 259 4.33 -7.88 14.28
N LEU A 260 5.48 -7.66 13.62
CA LEU A 260 5.89 -6.34 13.15
C LEU A 260 5.02 -5.86 11.99
N SER A 261 5.00 -6.62 10.89
CA SER A 261 4.41 -6.17 9.62
C SER A 261 2.90 -6.36 9.54
N GLY A 262 2.40 -7.44 10.12
CA GLY A 262 0.99 -7.82 10.04
C GLY A 262 0.12 -7.29 11.17
N MET A 263 0.67 -7.12 12.38
CA MET A 263 -0.09 -6.69 13.54
C MET A 263 0.26 -5.27 14.00
N ALA A 264 1.54 -4.95 14.24
CA ALA A 264 1.93 -3.63 14.74
C ALA A 264 1.78 -2.53 13.68
N MET A 265 2.26 -2.75 12.46
CA MET A 265 2.25 -1.73 11.40
C MET A 265 0.86 -1.20 11.04
N PRO A 266 -0.22 -2.00 10.94
CA PRO A 266 -1.56 -1.47 10.72
C PRO A 266 -2.02 -0.49 11.81
N LEU A 267 -1.70 -0.75 13.07
CA LEU A 267 -2.02 0.13 14.20
C LEU A 267 -1.21 1.44 14.12
N ILE A 268 0.08 1.34 13.86
CA ILE A 268 0.98 2.49 13.68
C ILE A 268 0.52 3.39 12.53
N MET A 269 -0.04 2.82 11.46
CA MET A 269 -0.53 3.56 10.29
C MET A 269 -1.96 4.08 10.44
N ALA A 270 -2.68 3.73 11.52
CA ALA A 270 -4.09 4.12 11.72
C ALA A 270 -4.32 5.65 11.68
N PRO A 271 -3.46 6.54 12.24
CA PRO A 271 -3.60 7.98 12.10
C PRO A 271 -3.59 8.46 10.64
N GLY A 272 -3.00 7.64 9.74
CA GLY A 272 -3.01 7.87 8.31
C GLY A 272 -4.42 7.99 7.71
N ILE A 273 -5.46 7.46 8.36
CA ILE A 273 -6.85 7.64 7.94
C ILE A 273 -7.21 9.12 7.97
N VAL A 274 -6.91 9.81 9.08
CA VAL A 274 -7.18 11.24 9.26
C VAL A 274 -6.19 12.10 8.46
N THR A 275 -4.89 11.82 8.56
CA THR A 275 -3.86 12.62 7.90
C THR A 275 -3.85 12.50 6.39
N SER A 276 -4.44 11.45 5.82
CA SER A 276 -4.64 11.34 4.37
C SER A 276 -5.69 12.33 3.85
N ALA A 277 -6.75 12.60 4.61
CA ALA A 277 -7.69 13.67 4.26
C ALA A 277 -7.00 15.04 4.27
N MET A 278 -6.14 15.30 5.26
CA MET A 278 -5.30 16.50 5.29
C MET A 278 -4.35 16.58 4.08
N CYS A 279 -3.76 15.47 3.67
CA CYS A 279 -2.91 15.39 2.48
C CYS A 279 -3.67 15.81 1.20
N MET A 280 -4.91 15.35 1.03
CA MET A 280 -5.75 15.69 -0.13
C MET A 280 -6.10 17.18 -0.18
N VAL A 281 -6.29 17.83 0.98
CA VAL A 281 -6.54 19.27 1.08
C VAL A 281 -5.25 20.08 0.95
N ALA A 282 -4.13 19.57 1.44
CA ALA A 282 -2.84 20.25 1.46
C ALA A 282 -2.32 20.57 0.06
N ALA A 283 -2.40 19.62 -0.88
CA ALA A 283 -1.87 19.78 -2.22
C ALA A 283 -2.50 20.97 -2.98
N PRO A 284 -3.84 21.09 -3.13
CA PRO A 284 -4.45 22.22 -3.81
C PRO A 284 -4.33 23.53 -3.02
N ALA A 285 -4.32 23.47 -1.67
CA ALA A 285 -4.20 24.66 -0.84
C ALA A 285 -2.83 25.34 -1.02
N VAL A 286 -1.76 24.53 -1.11
CA VAL A 286 -0.39 25.02 -1.29
C VAL A 286 -0.18 25.51 -2.72
N SER A 287 -0.65 24.78 -3.73
CA SER A 287 -0.54 25.18 -5.13
C SER A 287 -1.22 26.54 -5.43
N ARG A 288 -2.38 26.83 -4.79
CA ARG A 288 -3.08 28.12 -4.93
C ARG A 288 -2.37 29.27 -4.23
N GLN A 289 -1.51 29.01 -3.26
CA GLN A 289 -0.82 30.02 -2.44
C GLN A 289 0.65 30.21 -2.81
N GLU A 290 1.10 29.58 -3.89
CA GLU A 290 2.50 29.58 -4.32
C GLU A 290 3.04 31.01 -4.52
N SER A 291 2.20 31.94 -5.01
CA SER A 291 2.56 33.35 -5.19
C SER A 291 2.63 34.16 -3.88
N ASN A 292 2.12 33.66 -2.74
CA ASN A 292 2.11 34.37 -1.46
C ASN A 292 2.91 33.62 -0.38
N ARG A 293 4.19 33.93 -0.26
CA ARG A 293 5.15 33.26 0.65
C ARG A 293 4.71 33.26 2.11
N VAL A 294 4.06 34.32 2.60
CA VAL A 294 3.66 34.44 4.01
C VAL A 294 2.50 33.46 4.30
N ARG A 295 1.49 33.45 3.45
CA ARG A 295 0.35 32.56 3.58
C ARG A 295 0.78 31.11 3.40
N LEU A 296 1.60 30.82 2.39
CA LEU A 296 2.16 29.49 2.14
C LEU A 296 2.88 28.93 3.39
N LYS A 297 3.80 29.72 3.97
CA LYS A 297 4.54 29.35 5.19
C LYS A 297 3.60 29.06 6.37
N ARG A 298 2.57 29.90 6.56
CA ARG A 298 1.57 29.73 7.63
C ARG A 298 0.77 28.45 7.44
N THR A 299 0.23 28.22 6.24
CA THR A 299 -0.55 27.02 5.90
C THR A 299 0.26 25.76 6.08
N MET A 300 1.49 25.71 5.55
CA MET A 300 2.37 24.54 5.71
C MET A 300 2.69 24.25 7.18
N ARG A 301 2.99 25.29 7.98
CA ARG A 301 3.26 25.15 9.42
C ARG A 301 2.03 24.63 10.16
N GLN A 302 0.85 25.16 9.88
CA GLN A 302 -0.39 24.71 10.51
C GLN A 302 -0.68 23.23 10.19
N LEU A 303 -0.58 22.82 8.93
CA LEU A 303 -0.81 21.44 8.53
C LEU A 303 0.19 20.46 9.16
N LEU A 304 1.47 20.83 9.23
CA LEU A 304 2.50 20.00 9.87
C LEU A 304 2.33 19.93 11.40
N LEU A 305 1.94 21.03 12.05
CA LEU A 305 1.64 21.03 13.48
C LEU A 305 0.42 20.15 13.79
N MET A 306 -0.64 20.26 13.02
CA MET A 306 -1.83 19.40 13.18
C MET A 306 -1.48 17.92 12.99
N ALA A 307 -0.69 17.60 11.96
CA ALA A 307 -0.22 16.23 11.74
C ALA A 307 0.64 15.74 12.90
N GLY A 308 1.53 16.58 13.43
CA GLY A 308 2.35 16.28 14.58
C GLY A 308 1.52 16.03 15.85
N LEU A 309 0.49 16.85 16.10
CA LEU A 309 -0.43 16.67 17.24
C LEU A 309 -1.23 15.38 17.14
N ILE A 310 -1.82 15.09 15.96
CA ILE A 310 -2.57 13.85 15.73
C ILE A 310 -1.66 12.65 15.90
N GLY A 311 -0.45 12.70 15.32
CA GLY A 311 0.53 11.64 15.42
C GLY A 311 1.07 11.45 16.85
N CYS A 312 1.31 12.53 17.58
CA CYS A 312 1.73 12.48 18.98
C CYS A 312 0.65 11.86 19.86
N LEU A 313 -0.60 12.31 19.71
CA LEU A 313 -1.73 11.72 20.44
C LEU A 313 -1.86 10.22 20.16
N SER A 314 -1.78 9.83 18.88
CA SER A 314 -1.82 8.41 18.50
C SER A 314 -0.62 7.63 19.08
N SER A 315 0.59 8.21 19.04
CA SER A 315 1.78 7.60 19.61
C SER A 315 1.63 7.38 21.12
N CYS A 316 1.15 8.40 21.85
CA CYS A 316 0.87 8.27 23.29
C CYS A 316 -0.21 7.22 23.59
N LEU A 317 -1.29 7.19 22.84
CA LEU A 317 -2.35 6.19 23.00
C LEU A 317 -1.82 4.77 22.73
N LEU A 318 -1.05 4.57 21.66
CA LEU A 318 -0.46 3.28 21.34
C LEU A 318 0.57 2.84 22.38
N PHE A 319 1.33 3.76 22.97
CA PHE A 319 2.28 3.46 24.03
C PHE A 319 1.57 3.08 25.33
N LEU A 320 0.64 3.92 25.81
CA LEU A 320 -0.06 3.73 27.08
C LEU A 320 -0.99 2.51 27.06
N PHE A 321 -1.67 2.28 25.93
CA PHE A 321 -2.62 1.18 25.78
C PHE A 321 -2.06 0.00 24.97
N ALA A 322 -0.73 -0.12 24.85
CA ALA A 322 -0.09 -1.22 24.11
C ALA A 322 -0.54 -2.60 24.59
N GLN A 323 -0.56 -2.82 25.93
CA GLN A 323 -0.95 -4.10 26.52
C GLN A 323 -2.44 -4.42 26.28
N PRO A 324 -3.42 -3.55 26.64
CA PRO A 324 -4.82 -3.83 26.35
C PRO A 324 -5.11 -3.97 24.86
N ILE A 325 -4.47 -3.19 23.99
CA ILE A 325 -4.60 -3.30 22.53
C ILE A 325 -4.10 -4.68 22.05
N SER A 326 -2.92 -5.10 22.49
CA SER A 326 -2.33 -6.39 22.08
C SER A 326 -3.19 -7.57 22.52
N MET A 327 -3.69 -7.54 23.74
CA MET A 327 -4.49 -8.62 24.30
C MET A 327 -5.93 -8.62 23.76
N LEU A 328 -6.59 -7.46 23.75
CA LEU A 328 -8.00 -7.37 23.38
C LEU A 328 -8.21 -7.58 21.87
N LEU A 329 -7.35 -6.94 21.06
CA LEU A 329 -7.51 -6.99 19.60
C LEU A 329 -6.90 -8.25 18.98
N TYR A 330 -5.71 -8.66 19.43
CA TYR A 330 -4.97 -9.75 18.78
C TYR A 330 -4.86 -11.02 19.65
N GLY A 331 -4.97 -10.91 20.99
CA GLY A 331 -4.73 -12.02 21.90
C GLY A 331 -3.25 -12.43 21.94
N GLU A 332 -2.31 -11.52 21.61
CA GLU A 332 -0.90 -11.80 21.41
C GLU A 332 -0.03 -10.95 22.35
N PRO A 333 0.42 -11.51 23.51
CA PRO A 333 1.22 -10.77 24.49
C PRO A 333 2.56 -10.27 23.94
N ALA A 334 3.17 -11.03 23.03
CA ALA A 334 4.46 -10.70 22.42
C ALA A 334 4.43 -9.40 21.61
N LEU A 335 3.24 -8.97 21.16
CA LEU A 335 3.03 -7.73 20.43
C LEU A 335 3.24 -6.49 21.32
N THR A 336 2.99 -6.58 22.64
CA THR A 336 3.00 -5.42 23.56
C THR A 336 4.32 -4.66 23.50
N GLY A 337 5.46 -5.33 23.69
CA GLY A 337 6.77 -4.70 23.66
C GLY A 337 7.12 -4.09 22.31
N VAL A 338 6.75 -4.77 21.22
CA VAL A 338 6.98 -4.30 19.85
C VAL A 338 6.13 -3.04 19.58
N LEU A 339 4.88 -3.03 20.02
CA LEU A 339 3.96 -1.90 19.83
C LEU A 339 4.40 -0.67 20.63
N MET A 340 4.83 -0.85 21.88
CA MET A 340 5.40 0.23 22.70
C MET A 340 6.63 0.84 22.03
N ALA A 341 7.57 0.01 21.58
CA ALA A 341 8.80 0.47 20.95
C ALA A 341 8.56 1.15 19.58
N LEU A 342 7.53 0.71 18.82
CA LEU A 342 7.14 1.30 17.53
C LEU A 342 6.24 2.53 17.66
N SER A 343 5.64 2.78 18.81
CA SER A 343 4.65 3.86 18.96
C SER A 343 5.13 5.23 18.46
N PRO A 344 6.42 5.67 18.61
CA PRO A 344 6.88 6.94 18.08
C PRO A 344 6.83 7.03 16.54
N LEU A 345 6.87 5.87 15.89
CA LEU A 345 6.78 5.79 14.42
C LEU A 345 5.43 6.31 13.89
N SER A 346 4.36 6.19 14.69
CA SER A 346 3.03 6.70 14.36
C SER A 346 3.05 8.23 14.14
N MET A 347 3.76 8.97 14.97
CA MET A 347 3.95 10.42 14.80
C MET A 347 4.72 10.73 13.51
N LEU A 348 5.81 10.00 13.26
CA LEU A 348 6.61 10.21 12.04
C LEU A 348 5.80 9.92 10.78
N PHE A 349 4.97 8.87 10.76
CA PHE A 349 4.10 8.56 9.63
C PHE A 349 3.02 9.62 9.39
N ALA A 350 2.41 10.14 10.45
CA ALA A 350 1.43 11.22 10.33
C ALA A 350 2.04 12.47 9.67
N ILE A 351 3.24 12.85 10.08
CA ILE A 351 3.99 13.97 9.49
C ILE A 351 4.36 13.68 8.03
N GLN A 352 4.90 12.48 7.73
CA GLN A 352 5.28 12.07 6.38
C GLN A 352 4.10 12.11 5.41
N GLN A 353 2.91 11.70 5.86
CA GLN A 353 1.70 11.71 5.04
C GLN A 353 1.33 13.14 4.59
N VAL A 354 1.39 14.10 5.50
CA VAL A 354 1.11 15.51 5.18
C VAL A 354 2.25 16.11 4.35
N GLN A 355 3.52 15.79 4.66
CA GLN A 355 4.66 16.20 3.84
C GLN A 355 4.52 15.72 2.38
N PHE A 356 4.02 14.50 2.17
CA PHE A 356 3.76 13.98 0.82
C PHE A 356 2.75 14.86 0.06
N GLY A 357 1.66 15.31 0.70
CA GLY A 357 0.71 16.23 0.10
C GLY A 357 1.33 17.59 -0.25
N LEU A 358 2.15 18.14 0.65
CA LEU A 358 2.84 19.40 0.44
C LEU A 358 3.87 19.34 -0.71
N VAL A 359 4.67 18.27 -0.75
CA VAL A 359 5.64 18.00 -1.82
C VAL A 359 4.95 17.84 -3.18
N THR A 360 3.78 17.19 -3.18
CA THR A 360 2.96 17.01 -4.38
C THR A 360 2.38 18.34 -4.86
N GLY A 361 1.87 19.17 -3.93
CA GLY A 361 1.32 20.48 -4.24
C GLY A 361 2.35 21.48 -4.78
N LEU A 362 3.60 21.39 -4.35
CA LEU A 362 4.72 22.22 -4.82
C LEU A 362 5.45 21.63 -6.05
N GLY A 363 5.08 20.46 -6.55
CA GLY A 363 5.70 19.85 -7.72
C GLY A 363 7.14 19.33 -7.52
N VAL A 364 7.64 19.27 -6.27
CA VAL A 364 9.05 18.87 -5.95
C VAL A 364 9.23 17.39 -5.64
N GLN A 365 8.37 16.54 -6.18
CA GLN A 365 8.33 15.09 -5.91
C GLN A 365 9.64 14.36 -6.23
N ARG A 366 10.36 14.74 -7.30
CA ARG A 366 11.64 14.12 -7.67
C ARG A 366 12.69 14.24 -6.56
N ARG A 367 12.77 15.43 -5.92
CA ARG A 367 13.71 15.67 -4.81
C ARG A 367 13.31 14.90 -3.54
N ALA A 368 12.02 14.74 -3.26
CA ALA A 368 11.54 13.94 -2.14
C ALA A 368 11.74 12.43 -2.36
N MET A 369 11.75 11.98 -3.62
CA MET A 369 11.96 10.58 -3.97
C MET A 369 13.38 10.12 -3.62
N SER A 370 14.41 10.95 -3.79
CA SER A 370 15.78 10.63 -3.36
C SER A 370 15.84 10.41 -1.84
N GLY A 371 15.14 11.23 -1.05
CA GLY A 371 15.03 11.02 0.40
C GLY A 371 14.36 9.70 0.77
N THR A 372 13.40 9.23 -0.01
CA THR A 372 12.80 7.91 0.21
C THR A 372 13.81 6.79 -0.03
N ILE A 373 14.64 6.89 -1.06
CA ILE A 373 15.68 5.89 -1.35
C ILE A 373 16.73 5.88 -0.24
N VAL A 374 17.24 7.05 0.14
CA VAL A 374 18.25 7.18 1.21
C VAL A 374 17.72 6.63 2.54
N SER A 375 16.50 7.01 2.92
CA SER A 375 15.88 6.53 4.17
C SER A 375 15.65 5.02 4.17
N SER A 376 15.24 4.45 3.04
CA SER A 376 15.07 2.99 2.91
C SER A 376 16.41 2.25 2.96
N ALA A 377 17.44 2.77 2.27
CA ALA A 377 18.79 2.21 2.34
C ALA A 377 19.33 2.23 3.79
N LEU A 378 19.16 3.36 4.49
CA LEU A 378 19.53 3.44 5.91
C LEU A 378 18.78 2.41 6.76
N THR A 379 17.47 2.28 6.56
CA THR A 379 16.67 1.27 7.27
C THR A 379 17.23 -0.13 7.04
N LEU A 380 17.55 -0.50 5.79
CA LEU A 380 18.12 -1.81 5.47
C LEU A 380 19.50 -2.03 6.10
N VAL A 381 20.38 -1.02 6.05
CA VAL A 381 21.73 -1.10 6.64
C VAL A 381 21.65 -1.24 8.17
N VAL A 382 20.86 -0.39 8.85
CA VAL A 382 20.74 -0.45 10.31
C VAL A 382 20.07 -1.77 10.74
N MET A 383 19.05 -2.24 10.00
CA MET A 383 18.39 -3.50 10.25
C MET A 383 19.35 -4.69 10.11
N SER A 384 20.16 -4.73 9.03
CA SER A 384 21.15 -5.80 8.82
C SER A 384 22.28 -5.80 9.85
N ALA A 385 22.59 -4.66 10.44
CA ALA A 385 23.59 -4.55 11.50
C ALA A 385 23.06 -4.95 12.89
N LEU A 386 21.83 -4.55 13.24
CA LEU A 386 21.28 -4.70 14.59
C LEU A 386 20.47 -5.99 14.80
N CYS A 387 19.69 -6.43 13.81
CA CYS A 387 18.82 -7.60 13.97
C CYS A 387 19.57 -8.94 14.20
N PRO A 388 20.79 -9.17 13.67
CA PRO A 388 21.54 -10.39 13.96
C PRO A 388 22.01 -10.49 15.41
N MET A 389 22.03 -9.38 16.16
CA MET A 389 22.48 -9.36 17.56
C MET A 389 21.43 -10.05 18.47
N PRO A 390 21.80 -11.10 19.21
CA PRO A 390 20.84 -11.84 20.06
C PRO A 390 20.18 -10.99 21.15
N SER A 391 20.83 -9.90 21.59
CA SER A 391 20.30 -8.97 22.60
C SER A 391 19.24 -8.01 22.05
N VAL A 392 19.23 -7.75 20.75
CA VAL A 392 18.36 -6.71 20.14
C VAL A 392 17.24 -7.32 19.30
N ARG A 393 17.56 -8.29 18.42
CA ARG A 393 16.60 -9.03 17.59
C ARG A 393 15.60 -8.09 16.87
N ILE A 394 14.28 -8.30 17.08
CA ILE A 394 13.21 -7.52 16.45
C ILE A 394 13.27 -6.02 16.78
N PHE A 395 13.80 -5.65 17.96
CA PHE A 395 13.99 -4.23 18.32
C PHE A 395 15.02 -3.54 17.43
N GLY A 396 15.96 -4.27 16.84
CA GLY A 396 16.86 -3.78 15.81
C GLY A 396 16.11 -3.29 14.57
N ALA A 397 15.07 -4.02 14.14
CA ALA A 397 14.19 -3.59 13.06
C ALA A 397 13.36 -2.34 13.44
N VAL A 398 12.88 -2.28 14.69
CA VAL A 398 12.18 -1.10 15.21
C VAL A 398 13.08 0.14 15.14
N LEU A 399 14.30 0.05 15.64
CA LEU A 399 15.27 1.15 15.60
C LEU A 399 15.61 1.55 14.16
N ALA A 400 15.79 0.58 13.27
CA ALA A 400 16.06 0.83 11.85
C ALA A 400 14.89 1.59 11.19
N MET A 401 13.64 1.21 11.48
CA MET A 401 12.45 1.88 10.94
C MET A 401 12.29 3.30 11.50
N LEU A 402 12.57 3.50 12.78
CA LEU A 402 12.56 4.82 13.40
C LEU A 402 13.63 5.74 12.79
N ALA A 403 14.87 5.25 12.68
CA ALA A 403 15.99 6.01 12.08
C ALA A 403 15.71 6.39 10.63
N GLY A 404 15.28 5.43 9.80
CA GLY A 404 14.91 5.69 8.41
C GLY A 404 13.75 6.68 8.28
N SER A 405 12.70 6.52 9.10
CA SER A 405 11.57 7.45 9.10
C SER A 405 11.94 8.85 9.54
N LEU A 406 12.82 8.99 10.52
CA LEU A 406 13.32 10.29 10.97
C LEU A 406 14.12 10.99 9.85
N VAL A 407 15.04 10.28 9.22
CA VAL A 407 15.80 10.81 8.07
C VAL A 407 14.87 11.25 6.95
N ARG A 408 13.83 10.48 6.65
CA ARG A 408 12.84 10.84 5.64
C ARG A 408 12.08 12.12 5.98
N VAL A 409 11.66 12.29 7.25
CA VAL A 409 10.98 13.50 7.72
C VAL A 409 11.90 14.72 7.59
N ILE A 410 13.16 14.61 8.01
CA ILE A 410 14.15 15.68 7.92
C ILE A 410 14.45 16.04 6.46
N TRP A 411 14.65 15.03 5.59
CA TRP A 411 14.90 15.25 4.16
C TRP A 411 13.75 15.99 3.49
N ASN A 412 12.52 15.51 3.71
CA ASN A 412 11.34 16.17 3.15
C ASN A 412 11.17 17.60 3.69
N ALA A 413 11.49 17.84 4.95
CA ALA A 413 11.47 19.20 5.53
C ALA A 413 12.49 20.11 4.85
N ALA A 414 13.71 19.62 4.57
CA ALA A 414 14.73 20.36 3.84
C ALA A 414 14.30 20.67 2.38
N VAL A 415 13.70 19.69 1.69
CA VAL A 415 13.15 19.87 0.33
C VAL A 415 12.05 20.93 0.33
N LEU A 416 11.14 20.89 1.31
CA LEU A 416 10.08 21.88 1.44
C LEU A 416 10.61 23.28 1.78
N GLN A 417 11.68 23.38 2.57
CA GLN A 417 12.35 24.66 2.84
C GLN A 417 13.04 25.26 1.61
N SER A 418 13.73 24.41 0.83
CA SER A 418 14.39 24.87 -0.42
C SER A 418 13.35 25.32 -1.46
N ALA A 419 12.24 24.60 -1.60
CA ALA A 419 11.15 24.99 -2.49
C ALA A 419 10.51 26.36 -2.10
N LYS A 420 10.37 26.62 -0.79
CA LYS A 420 9.91 27.93 -0.27
C LYS A 420 10.84 29.09 -0.60
N ARG A 421 12.14 28.86 -0.73
CA ARG A 421 13.12 29.89 -1.08
C ARG A 421 13.11 30.19 -2.58
N ALA A 422 12.74 29.21 -3.39
CA ALA A 422 12.70 29.32 -4.85
C ALA A 422 11.36 29.94 -5.36
N ALA A 423 10.23 29.75 -4.64
CA ALA A 423 8.95 30.39 -4.88
C ALA A 423 8.88 31.76 -4.18
#